data_5de0d69b8beb33ff5bd81ffbca2284e9
#
_entry.id   5de0d69b8beb33ff5bd81ffbca2284e9
#
_cell.length_a   1.000
_cell.length_b   1.000
_cell.length_c   1.000
_cell.angle_alpha   90.00
_cell.angle_beta   90.00
_cell.angle_gamma   90.00
#
_symmetry.space_group_name_H-M   'P 1'
#
loop_
_entity.id
_entity.type
_entity.pdbx_description
1 polymer ?
#
loop_
_entity_poly.entity_id
_entity_poly.type
_entity_poly.pdbx_seq_one_letter_code
_entity_poly.pdbx_strand_id
1 'polypeptide(L)'
;MLHSLAIAKVCTFGDGARILDVGCGGGFPSVPLAILFPEARFTAADSIRKKITVVEGVAAGLGLTNLTPRCVRVETLTERFDYVVSRAVTAMPEFVGWIWSRLEKGQKGSLPNGILYLKGGDLAEELALTGKRWHVYDIPRFFGEEFFETKKVVYTPR
;
A
#
# COMPACT_ATOMS: atom_id res chain seq x y z
N MET A 1 4.89 -4.83 11.68
CA MET A 1 5.32 -3.41 11.53
C MET A 1 6.53 -3.25 10.63
N LEU A 2 7.64 -3.95 10.88
CA LEU A 2 8.83 -3.87 10.01
C LEU A 2 8.52 -4.19 8.55
N HIS A 3 7.67 -5.18 8.32
CA HIS A 3 7.26 -5.57 6.98
C HIS A 3 6.60 -4.39 6.24
N SER A 4 5.73 -3.63 6.93
CA SER A 4 5.08 -2.47 6.35
C SER A 4 6.07 -1.34 6.06
N LEU A 5 7.09 -1.17 6.88
CA LEU A 5 8.12 -0.14 6.68
C LEU A 5 9.04 -0.43 5.49
N ALA A 6 9.04 -1.66 4.97
CA ALA A 6 9.81 -1.99 3.77
C ALA A 6 9.38 -1.13 2.58
N ILE A 7 8.11 -0.75 2.50
CA ILE A 7 7.62 0.15 1.45
C ILE A 7 8.36 1.50 1.51
N ALA A 8 8.61 2.01 2.71
CA ALA A 8 9.33 3.28 2.88
C ALA A 8 10.79 3.20 2.43
N LYS A 9 11.38 2.00 2.42
CA LYS A 9 12.74 1.80 1.89
C LYS A 9 12.77 1.83 0.37
N VAL A 10 11.66 1.49 -0.26
CA VAL A 10 11.54 1.47 -1.73
C VAL A 10 11.12 2.84 -2.25
N CYS A 11 10.16 3.50 -1.58
CA CYS A 11 9.60 4.76 -2.05
C CYS A 11 9.34 5.69 -0.88
N THR A 12 9.71 6.97 -1.03
CA THR A 12 9.31 8.04 -0.12
C THR A 12 8.16 8.80 -0.78
N PHE A 13 7.15 9.16 0.03
CA PHE A 13 5.99 9.89 -0.44
C PHE A 13 6.17 11.39 -0.19
N GLY A 14 5.94 12.19 -1.23
CA GLY A 14 6.07 13.64 -1.14
C GLY A 14 4.89 14.30 -0.45
N ASP A 15 5.03 15.58 -0.16
CA ASP A 15 3.99 16.39 0.49
C ASP A 15 2.74 16.42 -0.39
N GLY A 16 1.58 16.14 0.22
CA GLY A 16 0.31 16.13 -0.47
C GLY A 16 0.05 14.89 -1.32
N ALA A 17 0.97 13.92 -1.37
CA ALA A 17 0.73 12.66 -2.06
C ALA A 17 -0.48 11.95 -1.44
N ARG A 18 -1.34 11.40 -2.29
CA ARG A 18 -2.55 10.68 -1.87
C ARG A 18 -2.31 9.19 -2.02
N ILE A 19 -2.37 8.46 -0.93
CA ILE A 19 -2.07 7.02 -0.90
C ILE A 19 -3.32 6.26 -0.42
N LEU A 20 -3.70 5.22 -1.17
CA LEU A 20 -4.77 4.31 -0.80
C LEU A 20 -4.16 3.00 -0.29
N ASP A 21 -4.57 2.59 0.91
CA ASP A 21 -4.24 1.27 1.47
C ASP A 21 -5.45 0.37 1.27
N VAL A 22 -5.34 -0.63 0.42
CA VAL A 22 -6.43 -1.53 0.06
C VAL A 22 -6.43 -2.75 0.98
N GLY A 23 -7.56 -2.98 1.66
CA GLY A 23 -7.67 -4.09 2.59
C GLY A 23 -6.76 -3.89 3.78
N CYS A 24 -6.82 -2.73 4.41
CA CYS A 24 -5.88 -2.31 5.45
C CYS A 24 -5.89 -3.17 6.71
N GLY A 25 -6.93 -3.97 6.94
CA GLY A 25 -7.03 -4.78 8.15
C GLY A 25 -6.93 -3.92 9.39
N GLY A 26 -5.96 -4.22 10.27
CA GLY A 26 -5.68 -3.45 11.48
C GLY A 26 -4.86 -2.18 11.26
N GLY A 27 -4.72 -1.72 10.02
CA GLY A 27 -4.01 -0.47 9.71
C GLY A 27 -2.61 -0.65 9.15
N PHE A 28 -2.32 -1.79 8.51
CA PHE A 28 -1.02 -2.06 7.91
C PHE A 28 -1.17 -2.23 6.40
N PRO A 29 -0.33 -1.55 5.58
CA PRO A 29 0.84 -0.74 5.98
C PRO A 29 0.53 0.74 6.29
N SER A 30 -0.71 1.20 6.20
CA SER A 30 -1.03 2.64 6.25
C SER A 30 -0.65 3.34 7.55
N VAL A 31 -0.87 2.73 8.73
CA VAL A 31 -0.56 3.40 10.00
C VAL A 31 0.94 3.70 10.14
N PRO A 32 1.85 2.72 9.97
CA PRO A 32 3.28 3.03 10.03
C PRO A 32 3.72 4.05 8.99
N LEU A 33 3.18 3.98 7.78
CA LEU A 33 3.54 4.93 6.72
C LEU A 33 3.02 6.34 7.01
N ALA A 34 1.82 6.46 7.58
CA ALA A 34 1.29 7.77 7.96
C ALA A 34 2.14 8.43 9.04
N ILE A 35 2.71 7.65 9.95
CA ILE A 35 3.63 8.17 10.98
C ILE A 35 4.91 8.69 10.33
N LEU A 36 5.47 7.94 9.37
CA LEU A 36 6.71 8.30 8.68
C LEU A 36 6.56 9.49 7.73
N PHE A 37 5.39 9.61 7.10
CA PHE A 37 5.14 10.64 6.09
C PHE A 37 3.96 11.53 6.51
N PRO A 38 4.17 12.42 7.50
CA PRO A 38 3.07 13.20 8.06
C PRO A 38 2.44 14.20 7.08
N GLU A 39 3.14 14.57 6.01
CA GLU A 39 2.63 15.50 5.00
C GLU A 39 1.92 14.79 3.83
N ALA A 40 1.98 13.46 3.78
CA ALA A 40 1.22 12.67 2.80
C ALA A 40 -0.16 12.33 3.38
N ARG A 41 -1.12 12.05 2.50
CA ARG A 41 -2.51 11.76 2.89
C ARG A 41 -2.83 10.29 2.62
N PHE A 42 -3.25 9.57 3.63
CA PHE A 42 -3.54 8.14 3.56
C PHE A 42 -5.03 7.88 3.74
N THR A 43 -5.58 7.05 2.84
CA THR A 43 -6.93 6.51 2.97
C THR A 43 -6.79 5.02 3.21
N ALA A 44 -7.25 4.56 4.38
CA ALA A 44 -7.20 3.15 4.75
C ALA A 44 -8.58 2.54 4.52
N ALA A 45 -8.70 1.69 3.51
CA ALA A 45 -9.97 1.11 3.10
C ALA A 45 -10.05 -0.39 3.42
N ASP A 46 -11.18 -0.80 3.99
CA ASP A 46 -11.49 -2.20 4.21
C ASP A 46 -13.02 -2.35 4.19
N SER A 47 -13.51 -3.47 3.69
CA SER A 47 -14.94 -3.73 3.65
C SER A 47 -15.51 -4.20 4.99
N ILE A 48 -14.64 -4.57 5.94
CA ILE A 48 -15.05 -5.12 7.24
C ILE A 48 -15.06 -3.99 8.28
N ARG A 49 -16.26 -3.61 8.73
CA ARG A 49 -16.46 -2.52 9.70
C ARG A 49 -15.65 -2.69 10.98
N LYS A 50 -15.56 -3.90 11.50
CA LYS A 50 -14.82 -4.20 12.73
C LYS A 50 -13.34 -3.82 12.60
N LYS A 51 -12.74 -4.08 11.44
CA LYS A 51 -11.33 -3.74 11.18
C LYS A 51 -11.15 -2.23 11.09
N ILE A 52 -12.06 -1.54 10.43
CA ILE A 52 -12.01 -0.08 10.31
C ILE A 52 -12.17 0.58 11.70
N THR A 53 -13.03 0.05 12.56
CA THR A 53 -13.17 0.54 13.92
C THR A 53 -11.83 0.49 14.69
N VAL A 54 -11.06 -0.57 14.49
CA VAL A 54 -9.73 -0.68 15.10
C VAL A 54 -8.80 0.42 14.55
N VAL A 55 -8.79 0.63 13.25
CA VAL A 55 -7.95 1.67 12.63
C VAL A 55 -8.33 3.06 13.11
N GLU A 56 -9.63 3.33 13.21
CA GLU A 56 -10.13 4.61 13.76
C GLU A 56 -9.61 4.84 15.19
N GLY A 57 -9.65 3.82 16.03
CA GLY A 57 -9.15 3.89 17.39
C GLY A 57 -7.64 4.11 17.46
N VAL A 58 -6.88 3.41 16.65
CA VAL A 58 -5.43 3.55 16.59
C VAL A 58 -5.04 4.94 16.09
N ALA A 59 -5.67 5.42 15.03
CA ALA A 59 -5.39 6.76 14.48
C ALA A 59 -5.69 7.86 15.50
N ALA A 60 -6.83 7.77 16.20
CA ALA A 60 -7.19 8.70 17.23
C ALA A 60 -6.20 8.66 18.42
N GLY A 61 -5.83 7.46 18.86
CA GLY A 61 -4.90 7.29 19.97
C GLY A 61 -3.50 7.81 19.69
N LEU A 62 -3.06 7.76 18.42
CA LEU A 62 -1.76 8.28 17.99
C LEU A 62 -1.83 9.74 17.54
N GLY A 63 -3.02 10.34 17.48
CA GLY A 63 -3.18 11.71 17.01
C GLY A 63 -2.86 11.89 15.53
N LEU A 64 -3.07 10.86 14.71
CA LEU A 64 -2.82 10.96 13.27
C LEU A 64 -3.90 11.79 12.58
N THR A 65 -3.50 12.83 11.89
CA THR A 65 -4.41 13.73 11.16
C THR A 65 -4.39 13.46 9.65
N ASN A 66 -3.45 12.65 9.17
CA ASN A 66 -3.25 12.36 7.76
C ASN A 66 -3.71 10.96 7.35
N LEU A 67 -4.50 10.30 8.16
CA LEU A 67 -5.04 8.96 7.91
C LEU A 67 -6.56 8.99 8.03
N THR A 68 -7.26 8.62 6.96
CA THR A 68 -8.72 8.56 6.91
C THR A 68 -9.16 7.10 6.73
N PRO A 69 -9.64 6.45 7.79
CA PRO A 69 -10.19 5.10 7.66
C PRO A 69 -11.57 5.14 6.97
N ARG A 70 -11.82 4.20 6.07
CA ARG A 70 -13.10 4.10 5.36
C ARG A 70 -13.56 2.66 5.24
N CYS A 71 -14.78 2.38 5.67
CA CYS A 71 -15.40 1.05 5.50
C CYS A 71 -16.09 1.02 4.14
N VAL A 72 -15.36 0.59 3.12
CA VAL A 72 -15.85 0.56 1.73
C VAL A 72 -15.22 -0.60 0.98
N ARG A 73 -15.88 -1.02 -0.09
CA ARG A 73 -15.28 -1.90 -1.08
C ARG A 73 -14.50 -1.04 -2.06
N VAL A 74 -13.24 -1.38 -2.29
CA VAL A 74 -12.33 -0.54 -3.07
C VAL A 74 -12.80 -0.33 -4.51
N GLU A 75 -13.46 -1.33 -5.11
CA GLU A 75 -13.99 -1.22 -6.46
C GLU A 75 -15.10 -0.18 -6.60
N THR A 76 -15.67 0.30 -5.49
CA THR A 76 -16.70 1.34 -5.49
C THR A 76 -16.13 2.75 -5.37
N LEU A 77 -14.83 2.89 -5.11
CA LEU A 77 -14.21 4.20 -4.96
C LEU A 77 -14.14 4.93 -6.30
N THR A 78 -14.41 6.22 -6.27
CA THR A 78 -14.34 7.09 -7.45
C THR A 78 -13.21 8.09 -7.37
N GLU A 79 -12.63 8.27 -6.19
CA GLU A 79 -11.49 9.17 -5.99
C GLU A 79 -10.24 8.63 -6.68
N ARG A 80 -9.29 9.53 -6.95
CA ARG A 80 -8.02 9.19 -7.54
C ARG A 80 -6.91 9.29 -6.53
N PHE A 81 -5.88 8.44 -6.70
CA PHE A 81 -4.75 8.36 -5.79
C PHE A 81 -3.44 8.40 -6.58
N ASP A 82 -2.38 8.84 -5.93
CA ASP A 82 -1.05 8.86 -6.52
C ASP A 82 -0.36 7.50 -6.35
N TYR A 83 -0.56 6.87 -5.20
CA TYR A 83 -0.02 5.54 -4.92
C TYR A 83 -1.09 4.65 -4.30
N VAL A 84 -0.98 3.36 -4.58
CA VAL A 84 -1.79 2.35 -3.90
C VAL A 84 -0.82 1.40 -3.22
N VAL A 85 -1.04 1.17 -1.93
CA VAL A 85 -0.26 0.22 -1.13
C VAL A 85 -1.19 -0.88 -0.63
N SER A 86 -0.67 -2.07 -0.44
CA SER A 86 -1.46 -3.17 0.10
C SER A 86 -0.56 -4.32 0.52
N ARG A 87 -1.14 -5.28 1.22
CA ARG A 87 -0.48 -6.54 1.55
C ARG A 87 -1.46 -7.70 1.41
N ALA A 88 -1.09 -8.70 0.62
CA ALA A 88 -1.74 -10.02 0.53
C ALA A 88 -3.27 -10.03 0.58
N VAL A 89 -3.93 -9.15 -0.18
CA VAL A 89 -5.40 -9.05 -0.19
C VAL A 89 -6.02 -10.10 -1.11
N THR A 90 -5.51 -10.20 -2.33
CA THR A 90 -6.06 -11.09 -3.36
C THR A 90 -5.00 -11.32 -4.44
N ALA A 91 -5.37 -12.09 -5.48
CA ALA A 91 -4.49 -12.29 -6.63
C ALA A 91 -4.21 -10.96 -7.34
N MET A 92 -2.98 -10.81 -7.85
CA MET A 92 -2.53 -9.54 -8.45
C MET A 92 -3.37 -9.09 -9.64
N PRO A 93 -3.77 -9.95 -10.59
CA PRO A 93 -4.60 -9.49 -11.71
C PRO A 93 -5.92 -8.87 -11.27
N GLU A 94 -6.58 -9.48 -10.30
CA GLU A 94 -7.84 -8.96 -9.75
C GLU A 94 -7.62 -7.65 -9.02
N PHE A 95 -6.58 -7.58 -8.19
CA PHE A 95 -6.20 -6.37 -7.46
C PHE A 95 -5.96 -5.20 -8.42
N VAL A 96 -5.12 -5.41 -9.44
CA VAL A 96 -4.83 -4.39 -10.44
C VAL A 96 -6.10 -3.93 -11.14
N GLY A 97 -6.99 -4.86 -11.47
CA GLY A 97 -8.28 -4.54 -12.11
C GLY A 97 -9.15 -3.61 -11.27
N TRP A 98 -9.09 -3.74 -9.94
CA TRP A 98 -9.89 -2.90 -9.04
C TRP A 98 -9.40 -1.45 -9.00
N ILE A 99 -8.07 -1.22 -9.08
CA ILE A 99 -7.51 0.08 -8.69
C ILE A 99 -6.77 0.81 -9.80
N TRP A 100 -6.49 0.17 -10.93
CA TRP A 100 -5.65 0.79 -11.95
C TRP A 100 -6.20 2.13 -12.45
N SER A 101 -7.52 2.20 -12.69
CA SER A 101 -8.16 3.42 -13.17
C SER A 101 -8.25 4.52 -12.11
N ARG A 102 -7.98 4.18 -10.84
CA ARG A 102 -7.97 5.14 -9.73
C ARG A 102 -6.60 5.76 -9.51
N LEU A 103 -5.58 5.29 -10.21
CA LEU A 103 -4.21 5.83 -10.12
C LEU A 103 -4.02 6.99 -11.07
N GLU A 104 -3.50 8.09 -10.54
CA GLU A 104 -3.06 9.23 -11.34
C GLU A 104 -1.66 8.97 -11.90
N LYS A 105 -1.40 9.47 -13.10
CA LYS A 105 -0.05 9.51 -13.66
C LYS A 105 0.72 10.65 -13.00
N GLY A 106 2.03 10.53 -12.93
CA GLY A 106 2.89 11.56 -12.37
C GLY A 106 3.88 10.98 -11.37
N GLN A 107 4.45 11.85 -10.56
CA GLN A 107 5.44 11.44 -9.55
C GLN A 107 5.33 12.35 -8.34
N LYS A 108 4.65 11.87 -7.30
CA LYS A 108 4.44 12.59 -6.03
C LYS A 108 5.38 12.11 -4.93
N GLY A 109 6.44 11.41 -5.30
CA GLY A 109 7.45 10.91 -4.36
C GLY A 109 8.73 10.56 -5.08
N SER A 110 9.54 9.69 -4.48
CA SER A 110 10.83 9.28 -5.05
C SER A 110 10.70 8.37 -6.26
N LEU A 111 9.54 7.74 -6.45
CA LEU A 111 9.23 6.92 -7.63
C LEU A 111 7.98 7.46 -8.33
N PRO A 112 7.84 7.21 -9.65
CA PRO A 112 6.58 7.51 -10.33
C PRO A 112 5.38 6.89 -9.60
N ASN A 113 4.23 7.56 -9.69
CA ASN A 113 2.99 7.08 -9.08
C ASN A 113 2.69 5.65 -9.53
N GLY A 114 2.22 4.82 -8.63
CA GLY A 114 1.96 3.43 -8.95
C GLY A 114 1.54 2.59 -7.76
N ILE A 115 1.71 1.29 -7.89
CA ILE A 115 1.35 0.28 -6.89
C ILE A 115 2.59 -0.22 -6.18
N LEU A 116 2.53 -0.27 -4.84
CA LEU A 116 3.53 -0.87 -3.97
C LEU A 116 2.84 -1.94 -3.13
N TYR A 117 3.17 -3.20 -3.36
CA TYR A 117 2.46 -4.33 -2.77
C TYR A 117 3.42 -5.23 -2.01
N LEU A 118 3.04 -5.58 -0.78
CA LEU A 118 3.80 -6.50 0.06
C LEU A 118 3.31 -7.92 -0.17
N LYS A 119 4.19 -8.78 -0.65
CA LYS A 119 3.84 -10.16 -0.93
C LYS A 119 5.04 -11.09 -0.74
N GLY A 120 4.76 -12.37 -0.49
CA GLY A 120 5.78 -13.39 -0.32
C GLY A 120 5.77 -14.42 -1.43
N GLY A 121 6.81 -15.26 -1.47
CA GLY A 121 6.90 -16.38 -2.38
C GLY A 121 7.34 -16.02 -3.79
N ASP A 122 7.13 -16.96 -4.71
CA ASP A 122 7.42 -16.76 -6.13
C ASP A 122 6.22 -16.12 -6.82
N LEU A 123 6.42 -14.92 -7.35
CA LEU A 123 5.36 -14.08 -7.90
C LEU A 123 5.45 -13.93 -9.42
N ALA A 124 6.46 -14.49 -10.07
CA ALA A 124 6.73 -14.21 -11.47
C ALA A 124 5.51 -14.48 -12.38
N GLU A 125 4.87 -15.64 -12.21
CA GLU A 125 3.71 -16.02 -13.01
C GLU A 125 2.51 -15.12 -12.74
N GLU A 126 2.21 -14.86 -11.47
CA GLU A 126 1.10 -14.01 -11.05
C GLU A 126 1.26 -12.59 -11.56
N LEU A 127 2.46 -12.03 -11.45
CA LEU A 127 2.74 -10.68 -11.92
C LEU A 127 2.67 -10.57 -13.44
N ALA A 128 3.12 -11.60 -14.16
CA ALA A 128 3.04 -11.64 -15.61
C ALA A 128 1.59 -11.55 -16.11
N LEU A 129 0.64 -12.16 -15.39
CA LEU A 129 -0.77 -12.13 -15.76
C LEU A 129 -1.41 -10.74 -15.68
N THR A 130 -0.78 -9.79 -14.99
CA THR A 130 -1.32 -8.42 -14.88
C THR A 130 -1.11 -7.59 -16.14
N GLY A 131 -0.18 -7.99 -17.00
CA GLY A 131 0.19 -7.20 -18.18
C GLY A 131 0.97 -5.92 -17.85
N LYS A 132 1.43 -5.75 -16.61
CA LYS A 132 2.18 -4.58 -16.16
C LYS A 132 3.65 -4.92 -15.97
N ARG A 133 4.48 -3.90 -15.95
CA ARG A 133 5.92 -4.04 -15.72
C ARG A 133 6.21 -3.89 -14.23
N TRP A 134 6.68 -4.96 -13.60
CA TRP A 134 6.94 -4.99 -12.16
C TRP A 134 8.43 -4.96 -11.84
N HIS A 135 8.76 -4.23 -10.76
CA HIS A 135 10.06 -4.25 -10.13
C HIS A 135 9.92 -4.95 -8.79
N VAL A 136 10.80 -5.90 -8.51
CA VAL A 136 10.74 -6.71 -7.28
C VAL A 136 11.90 -6.33 -6.38
N TYR A 137 11.59 -6.00 -5.13
CA TYR A 137 12.57 -5.63 -4.11
C TYR A 137 12.50 -6.66 -2.98
N ASP A 138 13.59 -7.38 -2.73
CA ASP A 138 13.66 -8.36 -1.65
C ASP A 138 13.84 -7.66 -0.31
N ILE A 139 12.95 -7.93 0.65
CA ILE A 139 12.98 -7.29 1.96
C ILE A 139 14.26 -7.62 2.74
N PRO A 140 14.82 -8.84 2.71
CA PRO A 140 16.08 -9.14 3.40
C PRO A 140 17.23 -8.18 3.06
N ARG A 141 17.21 -7.59 1.87
CA ARG A 141 18.23 -6.60 1.46
C ARG A 141 18.23 -5.37 2.36
N PHE A 142 17.09 -5.07 3.00
CA PHE A 142 16.95 -3.88 3.84
C PHE A 142 17.14 -4.18 5.32
N PHE A 143 16.69 -5.35 5.79
CA PHE A 143 16.62 -5.66 7.22
C PHE A 143 17.51 -6.83 7.63
N GLY A 144 17.92 -7.70 6.69
CA GLY A 144 18.84 -8.80 6.97
C GLY A 144 18.28 -9.90 7.88
N GLU A 145 16.95 -10.01 8.02
CA GLU A 145 16.32 -10.98 8.89
C GLU A 145 15.79 -12.17 8.11
N GLU A 146 16.03 -13.39 8.62
CA GLU A 146 15.56 -14.62 7.98
C GLU A 146 14.05 -14.66 7.79
N PHE A 147 13.30 -14.08 8.73
CA PHE A 147 11.84 -14.00 8.64
C PHE A 147 11.38 -13.39 7.32
N PHE A 148 12.17 -12.50 6.72
CA PHE A 148 11.79 -11.80 5.50
C PHE A 148 12.34 -12.44 4.20
N GLU A 149 13.00 -13.60 4.28
CA GLU A 149 13.62 -14.22 3.10
C GLU A 149 12.68 -14.41 1.92
N THR A 150 11.41 -14.73 2.20
CA THR A 150 10.41 -14.93 1.15
C THR A 150 9.51 -13.72 0.92
N LYS A 151 9.74 -12.62 1.66
CA LYS A 151 8.91 -11.42 1.57
C LYS A 151 9.50 -10.42 0.60
N LYS A 152 8.63 -9.76 -0.17
CA LYS A 152 9.03 -8.84 -1.23
C LYS A 152 8.11 -7.64 -1.28
N VAL A 153 8.65 -6.51 -1.73
CA VAL A 153 7.89 -5.36 -2.18
C VAL A 153 7.88 -5.41 -3.70
N VAL A 154 6.71 -5.44 -4.30
CA VAL A 154 6.58 -5.38 -5.77
C VAL A 154 5.99 -4.03 -6.15
N TYR A 155 6.56 -3.40 -7.18
CA TYR A 155 6.18 -2.06 -7.61
C TYR A 155 5.95 -2.03 -9.11
N THR A 156 4.85 -1.38 -9.53
CA THR A 156 4.64 -1.06 -10.94
C THR A 156 4.21 0.41 -11.07
N PRO A 157 4.82 1.18 -11.99
CA PRO A 157 4.37 2.56 -12.26
C PRO A 157 3.04 2.57 -13.02
N ARG A 158 2.26 3.64 -12.81
CA ARG A 158 1.02 3.89 -13.55
C ARG A 158 1.32 4.23 -15.01
#